data_6f8b28a66b5d6669531685cf583be216
#
_entry.id   6f8b28a66b5d6669531685cf583be216
#
_cell.length_a   1.000
_cell.length_b   1.000
_cell.length_c   1.000
_cell.angle_alpha   90.00
_cell.angle_beta   90.00
_cell.angle_gamma   90.00
#
_symmetry.space_group_name_H-M   'P 1'
#
loop_
_entity.id
_entity.type
_entity.pdbx_description
1 polymer ?
#
loop_
_entity_poly.entity_id
_entity_poly.type
_entity_poly.pdbx_seq_one_letter_code
_entity_poly.pdbx_strand_id
1 'polypeptide(L)'
;MRTSAPGQSALLMADVAEFLATQGVRYAIIGAMAAAVHGVVRASLDADAVVMLQVAEARALRQSLIAADYEAELRVGDVDDPIPALLEVRDSHGNRVDLLIGLRGMDPEALSRTRQVSFAGATLEIAGREDFVAMKAFAGEPVVLADARAVMDLDRGSLDMDLLRRLAQRFGRETVTAVEVLVGAAGRGGRRSRTRRCRP
;
A
#
# COMPACT_ATOMS: atom_id res chain seq x y z
N MET A 1 -14.49 16.81 -7.94
CA MET A 1 -14.53 15.45 -7.34
C MET A 1 -15.09 14.46 -8.34
N ARG A 2 -14.54 13.23 -8.35
CA ARG A 2 -14.98 12.11 -9.20
C ARG A 2 -16.08 11.27 -8.52
N THR A 3 -16.18 11.38 -7.21
CA THR A 3 -17.16 10.63 -6.40
C THR A 3 -18.56 11.20 -6.53
N SER A 4 -19.56 10.32 -6.49
CA SER A 4 -21.00 10.68 -6.59
C SER A 4 -21.87 9.85 -5.65
N ALA A 5 -21.30 8.85 -4.95
CA ALA A 5 -22.00 7.94 -4.05
C ALA A 5 -21.02 7.31 -3.03
N PRO A 6 -21.52 6.68 -1.96
CA PRO A 6 -20.71 5.84 -1.07
C PRO A 6 -20.07 4.66 -1.79
N GLY A 7 -18.96 4.15 -1.24
CA GLY A 7 -18.24 2.99 -1.77
C GLY A 7 -17.30 3.31 -2.94
N GLN A 8 -16.97 4.59 -3.15
CA GLN A 8 -16.12 5.08 -4.22
C GLN A 8 -14.77 5.60 -3.71
N SER A 9 -14.22 5.04 -2.64
CA SER A 9 -12.94 5.45 -2.05
C SER A 9 -11.77 5.40 -3.04
N ALA A 10 -11.81 4.50 -4.03
CA ALA A 10 -10.81 4.48 -5.11
C ALA A 10 -10.89 5.73 -6.01
N LEU A 11 -12.09 6.27 -6.27
CA LEU A 11 -12.26 7.54 -7.00
C LEU A 11 -11.82 8.74 -6.14
N LEU A 12 -12.13 8.72 -4.85
CA LEU A 12 -11.62 9.71 -3.91
C LEU A 12 -10.09 9.70 -3.86
N MET A 13 -9.46 8.50 -3.87
CA MET A 13 -8.00 8.39 -3.94
C MET A 13 -7.45 9.07 -5.20
N ALA A 14 -8.12 8.97 -6.34
CA ALA A 14 -7.67 9.65 -7.56
C ALA A 14 -7.73 11.19 -7.42
N ASP A 15 -8.79 11.73 -6.78
CA ASP A 15 -8.87 13.17 -6.48
C ASP A 15 -7.79 13.61 -5.48
N VAL A 16 -7.58 12.84 -4.40
CA VAL A 16 -6.56 13.10 -3.39
C VAL A 16 -5.15 13.01 -3.99
N ALA A 17 -4.89 12.05 -4.88
CA ALA A 17 -3.62 11.90 -5.56
C ALA A 17 -3.25 13.13 -6.41
N GLU A 18 -4.21 13.65 -7.18
CA GLU A 18 -4.01 14.89 -7.93
C GLU A 18 -3.79 16.09 -7.00
N PHE A 19 -4.55 16.16 -5.90
CA PHE A 19 -4.36 17.19 -4.90
C PHE A 19 -2.94 17.14 -4.30
N LEU A 20 -2.45 15.96 -3.89
CA LEU A 20 -1.09 15.77 -3.37
C LEU A 20 -0.04 16.23 -4.39
N ALA A 21 -0.24 15.90 -5.67
CA ALA A 21 0.66 16.33 -6.75
C ALA A 21 0.70 17.87 -6.86
N THR A 22 -0.43 18.59 -6.74
CA THR A 22 -0.45 20.08 -6.73
C THR A 22 0.28 20.67 -5.54
N GLN A 23 0.32 19.95 -4.41
CA GLN A 23 1.05 20.36 -3.21
C GLN A 23 2.53 19.92 -3.22
N GLY A 24 2.99 19.25 -4.27
CA GLY A 24 4.35 18.71 -4.35
C GLY A 24 4.62 17.56 -3.36
N VAL A 25 3.57 16.93 -2.83
CA VAL A 25 3.68 15.84 -1.86
C VAL A 25 3.84 14.51 -2.58
N ARG A 26 4.96 13.84 -2.32
CA ARG A 26 5.21 12.49 -2.86
C ARG A 26 4.46 11.44 -2.05
N TYR A 27 3.87 10.48 -2.74
CA TYR A 27 3.09 9.40 -2.15
C TYR A 27 3.27 8.09 -2.92
N ALA A 28 2.84 6.99 -2.30
CA ALA A 28 2.61 5.72 -2.98
C ALA A 28 1.34 5.07 -2.45
N ILE A 29 0.43 4.71 -3.35
CA ILE A 29 -0.78 3.95 -3.00
C ILE A 29 -0.37 2.55 -2.57
N ILE A 30 -0.96 2.09 -1.47
CA ILE A 30 -0.79 0.77 -0.86
C ILE A 30 -2.15 0.07 -0.75
N GLY A 31 -2.33 -0.83 0.19
CA GLY A 31 -3.63 -1.43 0.48
C GLY A 31 -4.23 -2.24 -0.67
N ALA A 32 -5.55 -2.25 -0.77
CA ALA A 32 -6.29 -3.04 -1.75
C ALA A 32 -6.10 -2.57 -3.20
N MET A 33 -5.92 -1.26 -3.41
CA MET A 33 -5.68 -0.73 -4.75
C MET A 33 -4.33 -1.19 -5.31
N ALA A 34 -3.28 -1.17 -4.48
CA ALA A 34 -1.97 -1.69 -4.89
C ALA A 34 -2.02 -3.20 -5.13
N ALA A 35 -2.71 -3.96 -4.26
CA ALA A 35 -2.94 -5.39 -4.46
C ALA A 35 -3.59 -5.68 -5.83
N ALA A 36 -4.62 -4.91 -6.20
CA ALA A 36 -5.33 -5.06 -7.48
C ALA A 36 -4.41 -4.81 -8.69
N VAL A 37 -3.55 -3.78 -8.63
CA VAL A 37 -2.54 -3.49 -9.66
C VAL A 37 -1.49 -4.60 -9.75
N HIS A 38 -1.18 -5.25 -8.64
CA HIS A 38 -0.30 -6.43 -8.58
C HIS A 38 -1.01 -7.74 -8.89
N GLY A 39 -2.30 -7.70 -9.31
CA GLY A 39 -3.07 -8.85 -9.78
C GLY A 39 -3.95 -9.51 -8.72
N VAL A 40 -4.04 -8.99 -7.51
CA VAL A 40 -4.86 -9.54 -6.41
C VAL A 40 -6.05 -8.64 -6.12
N VAL A 41 -7.21 -8.98 -6.66
CA VAL A 41 -8.44 -8.19 -6.49
C VAL A 41 -9.20 -8.62 -5.25
N ARG A 42 -9.49 -7.66 -4.37
CA ARG A 42 -10.41 -7.82 -3.23
C ARG A 42 -11.21 -6.55 -2.99
N ALA A 43 -12.34 -6.69 -2.34
CA ALA A 43 -13.12 -5.53 -1.90
C ALA A 43 -12.40 -4.78 -0.77
N SER A 44 -12.50 -3.44 -0.78
CA SER A 44 -12.12 -2.56 0.32
C SER A 44 -13.09 -1.39 0.38
N LEU A 45 -13.34 -0.89 1.57
CA LEU A 45 -14.19 0.30 1.80
C LEU A 45 -13.37 1.59 1.85
N ASP A 46 -12.06 1.47 1.98
CA ASP A 46 -11.09 2.55 2.06
C ASP A 46 -10.00 2.40 1.00
N ALA A 47 -9.23 3.45 0.82
CA ALA A 47 -8.04 3.45 0.01
C ALA A 47 -6.88 4.02 0.84
N ASP A 48 -5.69 3.44 0.70
CA ASP A 48 -4.55 3.74 1.54
C ASP A 48 -3.36 4.23 0.71
N ALA A 49 -2.62 5.20 1.23
CA ALA A 49 -1.33 5.60 0.68
C ALA A 49 -0.33 5.93 1.80
N VAL A 50 0.94 5.69 1.54
CA VAL A 50 2.04 6.26 2.34
C VAL A 50 2.45 7.59 1.72
N VAL A 51 2.75 8.59 2.55
CA VAL A 51 3.20 9.91 2.11
C VAL A 51 4.54 10.28 2.74
N MET A 52 5.39 10.93 1.95
CA MET A 52 6.71 11.39 2.37
C MET A 52 6.60 12.80 2.96
N LEU A 53 6.14 12.87 4.19
CA LEU A 53 6.01 14.11 4.97
C LEU A 53 6.49 13.89 6.41
N GLN A 54 6.94 14.98 7.03
CA GLN A 54 7.08 15.04 8.48
C GLN A 54 5.73 15.29 9.14
N VAL A 55 5.56 14.85 10.40
CA VAL A 55 4.31 15.06 11.15
C VAL A 55 3.93 16.56 11.25
N ALA A 56 4.93 17.45 11.33
CA ALA A 56 4.68 18.91 11.34
C ALA A 56 4.05 19.41 10.02
N GLU A 57 4.48 18.85 8.86
CA GLU A 57 3.97 19.21 7.54
C GLU A 57 2.56 18.66 7.32
N ALA A 58 2.22 17.54 7.96
CA ALA A 58 0.89 16.94 7.89
C ALA A 58 -0.22 17.85 8.38
N ARG A 59 0.07 18.75 9.34
CA ARG A 59 -0.90 19.76 9.81
C ARG A 59 -1.22 20.80 8.73
N ALA A 60 -0.21 21.21 7.97
CA ALA A 60 -0.42 22.14 6.86
C ALA A 60 -1.20 21.45 5.73
N LEU A 61 -0.86 20.21 5.38
CA LEU A 61 -1.59 19.42 4.39
C LEU A 61 -3.07 19.25 4.79
N ARG A 62 -3.35 18.94 6.07
CA ARG A 62 -4.72 18.86 6.58
C ARG A 62 -5.49 20.16 6.35
N GLN A 63 -4.90 21.32 6.66
CA GLN A 63 -5.56 22.62 6.45
C GLN A 63 -5.84 22.87 4.96
N SER A 64 -4.90 22.54 4.09
CA SER A 64 -5.06 22.65 2.63
C SER A 64 -6.19 21.76 2.10
N LEU A 65 -6.32 20.54 2.62
CA LEU A 65 -7.43 19.61 2.28
C LEU A 65 -8.78 20.18 2.72
N ILE A 66 -8.87 20.71 3.94
CA ILE A 66 -10.10 21.34 4.44
C ILE A 66 -10.47 22.56 3.57
N ALA A 67 -9.49 23.37 3.16
CA ALA A 67 -9.72 24.51 2.27
C ALA A 67 -10.16 24.09 0.85
N ALA A 68 -9.93 22.84 0.47
CA ALA A 68 -10.38 22.22 -0.78
C ALA A 68 -11.67 21.38 -0.60
N ASP A 69 -12.46 21.67 0.45
CA ASP A 69 -13.76 21.05 0.75
C ASP A 69 -13.72 19.55 1.08
N TYR A 70 -12.57 19.02 1.55
CA TYR A 70 -12.50 17.69 2.15
C TYR A 70 -12.70 17.74 3.66
N GLU A 71 -13.29 16.72 4.24
CA GLU A 71 -13.16 16.46 5.66
C GLU A 71 -11.79 15.81 5.89
N ALA A 72 -11.00 16.34 6.83
CA ALA A 72 -9.65 15.84 7.10
C ALA A 72 -9.37 15.78 8.61
N GLU A 73 -9.06 14.58 9.11
CA GLU A 73 -8.70 14.34 10.52
C GLU A 73 -7.27 13.83 10.62
N LEU A 74 -6.44 14.52 11.40
CA LEU A 74 -5.07 14.11 11.67
C LEU A 74 -4.99 13.47 13.05
N ARG A 75 -4.60 12.19 13.09
CA ARG A 75 -4.27 11.45 14.31
C ARG A 75 -2.77 11.31 14.40
N VAL A 76 -2.21 11.68 15.54
CA VAL A 76 -0.77 11.55 15.83
C VAL A 76 -0.62 10.44 16.84
N GLY A 77 0.17 9.44 16.50
CA GLY A 77 0.50 8.32 17.36
C GLY A 77 1.55 8.66 18.42
N ASP A 78 1.80 7.71 19.30
CA ASP A 78 2.84 7.81 20.33
C ASP A 78 4.26 7.64 19.74
N VAL A 79 5.26 7.88 20.61
CA VAL A 79 6.69 7.78 20.21
C VAL A 79 7.04 6.40 19.65
N ASP A 80 6.39 5.35 20.10
CA ASP A 80 6.67 3.96 19.67
C ASP A 80 5.73 3.48 18.55
N ASP A 81 4.75 4.28 18.15
CA ASP A 81 3.81 3.89 17.09
C ASP A 81 4.56 3.70 15.76
N PRO A 82 4.36 2.58 15.06
CA PRO A 82 4.94 2.35 13.74
C PRO A 82 4.44 3.33 12.68
N ILE A 83 3.27 3.95 12.89
CA ILE A 83 2.69 4.99 12.04
C ILE A 83 2.61 6.28 12.86
N PRO A 84 3.63 7.16 12.81
CA PRO A 84 3.69 8.40 13.62
C PRO A 84 2.51 9.32 13.42
N ALA A 85 1.88 9.33 12.23
CA ALA A 85 0.63 10.03 12.03
C ALA A 85 -0.20 9.40 10.90
N LEU A 86 -1.52 9.48 11.04
CA LEU A 86 -2.52 9.10 10.06
C LEU A 86 -3.38 10.32 9.74
N LEU A 87 -3.44 10.71 8.46
CA LEU A 87 -4.33 11.73 7.98
C LEU A 87 -5.48 11.06 7.20
N GLU A 88 -6.64 10.97 7.84
CA GLU A 88 -7.86 10.47 7.25
C GLU A 88 -8.53 11.57 6.45
N VAL A 89 -8.85 11.30 5.17
CA VAL A 89 -9.52 12.23 4.25
C VAL A 89 -10.85 11.62 3.84
N ARG A 90 -11.92 12.41 3.95
CA ARG A 90 -13.27 11.99 3.54
C ARG A 90 -13.90 13.00 2.60
N ASP A 91 -14.80 12.51 1.75
CA ASP A 91 -15.71 13.35 0.97
C ASP A 91 -17.11 13.42 1.61
N SER A 92 -18.00 14.22 1.03
CA SER A 92 -19.40 14.37 1.48
C SER A 92 -20.26 13.10 1.35
N HIS A 93 -19.76 12.05 0.66
CA HIS A 93 -20.45 10.77 0.51
C HIS A 93 -19.92 9.70 1.50
N GLY A 94 -18.98 10.08 2.38
CA GLY A 94 -18.40 9.19 3.37
C GLY A 94 -17.35 8.22 2.81
N ASN A 95 -16.88 8.41 1.58
CA ASN A 95 -15.71 7.71 1.08
C ASN A 95 -14.46 8.12 1.85
N ARG A 96 -13.49 7.20 2.02
CA ARG A 96 -12.34 7.42 2.88
C ARG A 96 -11.03 7.07 2.20
N VAL A 97 -10.04 7.94 2.43
CA VAL A 97 -8.64 7.73 2.09
C VAL A 97 -7.80 7.90 3.35
N ASP A 98 -6.94 6.94 3.62
CA ASP A 98 -6.01 6.96 4.74
C ASP A 98 -4.58 7.25 4.23
N LEU A 99 -4.01 8.38 4.65
CA LEU A 99 -2.64 8.79 4.33
C LEU A 99 -1.74 8.50 5.54
N LEU A 100 -0.89 7.47 5.42
CA LEU A 100 0.07 7.06 6.44
C LEU A 100 1.32 7.94 6.33
N ILE A 101 1.67 8.64 7.41
CA ILE A 101 2.75 9.62 7.45
C ILE A 101 3.88 9.11 8.32
N GLY A 102 5.08 9.07 7.76
CA GLY A 102 6.29 8.73 8.51
C GLY A 102 6.42 7.25 8.88
N LEU A 103 5.80 6.34 8.11
CA LEU A 103 5.85 4.89 8.35
C LEU A 103 7.28 4.42 8.65
N ARG A 104 7.50 3.92 9.88
CA ARG A 104 8.82 3.51 10.36
C ARG A 104 9.30 2.28 9.64
N GLY A 105 10.58 2.27 9.33
CA GLY A 105 11.20 1.19 8.56
C GLY A 105 11.00 1.31 7.05
N MET A 106 10.10 2.18 6.57
CA MET A 106 9.95 2.41 5.13
C MET A 106 11.27 2.87 4.52
N ASP A 107 11.62 2.31 3.38
CA ASP A 107 12.82 2.71 2.64
C ASP A 107 12.62 4.11 2.04
N PRO A 108 13.56 5.06 2.21
CA PRO A 108 13.51 6.37 1.57
C PRO A 108 13.35 6.32 0.05
N GLU A 109 13.88 5.27 -0.58
CA GLU A 109 13.78 5.05 -2.03
C GLU A 109 12.47 4.38 -2.48
N ALA A 110 11.55 4.03 -1.56
CA ALA A 110 10.29 3.37 -1.90
C ALA A 110 9.47 4.18 -2.93
N LEU A 111 9.47 5.52 -2.82
CA LEU A 111 8.74 6.39 -3.74
C LEU A 111 9.45 6.59 -5.10
N SER A 112 10.68 6.08 -5.28
CA SER A 112 11.35 6.03 -6.59
C SER A 112 11.08 4.70 -7.32
N ARG A 113 10.54 3.71 -6.63
CA ARG A 113 10.17 2.39 -7.16
C ARG A 113 8.68 2.24 -7.44
N THR A 114 7.90 3.33 -7.37
CA THR A 114 6.47 3.31 -7.69
C THR A 114 6.22 2.93 -9.14
N ARG A 115 5.05 2.36 -9.39
CA ARG A 115 4.51 2.12 -10.73
C ARG A 115 3.39 3.10 -11.02
N GLN A 116 3.49 3.82 -12.12
CA GLN A 116 2.43 4.70 -12.60
C GLN A 116 1.30 3.90 -13.26
N VAL A 117 0.07 4.22 -12.88
CA VAL A 117 -1.14 3.63 -13.43
C VAL A 117 -2.16 4.72 -13.72
N SER A 118 -2.74 4.71 -14.92
CA SER A 118 -3.88 5.59 -15.24
C SER A 118 -5.17 5.00 -14.67
N PHE A 119 -5.88 5.80 -13.86
CA PHE A 119 -7.16 5.40 -13.28
C PHE A 119 -8.09 6.61 -13.18
N ALA A 120 -9.30 6.49 -13.72
CA ALA A 120 -10.33 7.53 -13.73
C ALA A 120 -9.82 8.91 -14.21
N GLY A 121 -8.89 8.94 -15.17
CA GLY A 121 -8.30 10.16 -15.72
C GLY A 121 -7.16 10.77 -14.87
N ALA A 122 -6.82 10.17 -13.73
CA ALA A 122 -5.64 10.53 -12.94
C ALA A 122 -4.47 9.58 -13.20
N THR A 123 -3.25 10.03 -12.94
CA THR A 123 -2.07 9.18 -12.86
C THR A 123 -1.78 8.89 -11.39
N LEU A 124 -1.79 7.62 -11.03
CA LEU A 124 -1.59 7.15 -9.66
C LEU A 124 -0.20 6.51 -9.51
N GLU A 125 0.48 6.83 -8.41
CA GLU A 125 1.74 6.23 -8.00
C GLU A 125 1.45 5.02 -7.08
N ILE A 126 1.68 3.81 -7.56
CA ILE A 126 1.42 2.57 -6.83
C ILE A 126 2.73 2.05 -6.23
N ALA A 127 2.75 1.64 -4.98
CA ALA A 127 3.92 1.06 -4.34
C ALA A 127 4.50 -0.10 -5.16
N GLY A 128 5.82 -0.15 -5.27
CA GLY A 128 6.52 -1.26 -5.91
C GLY A 128 6.17 -2.60 -5.25
N ARG A 129 6.31 -3.68 -5.98
CA ARG A 129 5.87 -5.01 -5.54
C ARG A 129 6.59 -5.48 -4.28
N GLU A 130 7.89 -5.30 -4.23
CA GLU A 130 8.73 -5.66 -3.09
C GLU A 130 8.42 -4.77 -1.88
N ASP A 131 8.24 -3.48 -2.08
CA ASP A 131 7.82 -2.54 -1.03
C ASP A 131 6.43 -2.90 -0.49
N PHE A 132 5.47 -3.23 -1.38
CA PHE A 132 4.14 -3.70 -1.00
C PHE A 132 4.20 -4.96 -0.13
N VAL A 133 4.95 -5.99 -0.57
CA VAL A 133 5.10 -7.25 0.18
C VAL A 133 5.75 -7.00 1.54
N ALA A 134 6.81 -6.18 1.61
CA ALA A 134 7.50 -5.87 2.86
C ALA A 134 6.57 -5.12 3.85
N MET A 135 5.80 -4.14 3.38
CA MET A 135 4.83 -3.42 4.21
C MET A 135 3.70 -4.33 4.69
N LYS A 136 3.22 -5.25 3.84
CA LYS A 136 2.22 -6.25 4.22
C LYS A 136 2.76 -7.23 5.26
N ALA A 137 4.01 -7.67 5.10
CA ALA A 137 4.67 -8.54 6.08
C ALA A 137 4.90 -7.81 7.42
N PHE A 138 5.16 -6.51 7.39
CA PHE A 138 5.29 -5.67 8.59
C PHE A 138 3.96 -5.54 9.35
N ALA A 139 2.84 -5.32 8.66
CA ALA A 139 1.53 -5.24 9.29
C ALA A 139 1.12 -6.56 9.99
N GLY A 140 1.58 -7.71 9.49
CA GLY A 140 1.58 -9.00 10.21
C GLY A 140 0.22 -9.69 10.37
N GLU A 141 -0.89 -9.04 10.08
CA GLU A 141 -2.23 -9.64 10.22
C GLU A 141 -2.47 -10.75 9.18
N PRO A 142 -3.17 -11.84 9.53
CA PRO A 142 -3.34 -12.98 8.62
C PRO A 142 -3.93 -12.65 7.25
N VAL A 143 -4.94 -11.74 7.21
CA VAL A 143 -5.57 -11.29 5.95
C VAL A 143 -4.58 -10.47 5.11
N VAL A 144 -3.78 -9.64 5.76
CA VAL A 144 -2.76 -8.79 5.11
C VAL A 144 -1.63 -9.63 4.54
N LEU A 145 -1.20 -10.67 5.26
CA LEU A 145 -0.21 -11.65 4.79
C LEU A 145 -0.72 -12.48 3.60
N ALA A 146 -2.02 -12.73 3.53
CA ALA A 146 -2.62 -13.41 2.38
C ALA A 146 -2.48 -12.60 1.09
N ASP A 147 -2.65 -11.26 1.14
CA ASP A 147 -2.41 -10.37 0.01
C ASP A 147 -0.94 -10.46 -0.46
N ALA A 148 0.02 -10.34 0.49
CA ALA A 148 1.45 -10.46 0.20
C ALA A 148 1.79 -11.78 -0.49
N ARG A 149 1.23 -12.87 0.05
CA ARG A 149 1.42 -14.21 -0.51
C ARG A 149 0.87 -14.32 -1.93
N ALA A 150 -0.36 -13.84 -2.15
CA ALA A 150 -1.00 -13.91 -3.45
C ALA A 150 -0.20 -13.12 -4.51
N VAL A 151 0.30 -11.93 -4.17
CA VAL A 151 1.18 -11.15 -5.06
C VAL A 151 2.48 -11.89 -5.37
N MET A 152 3.10 -12.54 -4.37
CA MET A 152 4.31 -13.35 -4.57
C MET A 152 4.07 -14.58 -5.44
N ASP A 153 2.90 -15.23 -5.32
CA ASP A 153 2.58 -16.46 -6.06
C ASP A 153 2.28 -16.19 -7.55
N LEU A 154 1.78 -15.00 -7.89
CA LEU A 154 1.43 -14.64 -9.26
C LEU A 154 2.65 -14.48 -10.18
N ASP A 155 3.77 -13.99 -9.66
CA ASP A 155 4.94 -13.72 -10.50
C ASP A 155 6.26 -13.85 -9.71
N ARG A 156 6.55 -15.06 -9.26
CA ARG A 156 7.75 -15.38 -8.46
C ARG A 156 9.07 -15.08 -9.17
N GLY A 157 9.08 -15.23 -10.49
CA GLY A 157 10.30 -15.09 -11.27
C GLY A 157 10.76 -13.64 -11.43
N SER A 158 9.88 -12.66 -11.16
CA SER A 158 10.15 -11.24 -11.34
C SER A 158 10.39 -10.46 -10.05
N LEU A 159 10.20 -11.08 -8.87
CA LEU A 159 10.51 -10.43 -7.59
C LEU A 159 12.02 -10.38 -7.35
N ASP A 160 12.52 -9.20 -7.03
CA ASP A 160 13.88 -9.04 -6.49
C ASP A 160 13.89 -9.48 -5.01
N MET A 161 14.25 -10.74 -4.79
CA MET A 161 14.28 -11.35 -3.45
C MET A 161 15.31 -10.71 -2.54
N ASP A 162 16.41 -10.19 -3.08
CA ASP A 162 17.44 -9.53 -2.28
C ASP A 162 16.97 -8.13 -1.85
N LEU A 163 16.27 -7.42 -2.73
CA LEU A 163 15.59 -6.17 -2.37
C LEU A 163 14.54 -6.44 -1.29
N LEU A 164 13.66 -7.42 -1.48
CA LEU A 164 12.60 -7.75 -0.51
C LEU A 164 13.17 -8.04 0.89
N ARG A 165 14.26 -8.82 0.98
CA ARG A 165 14.93 -9.11 2.25
C ARG A 165 15.52 -7.85 2.89
N ARG A 166 16.18 -6.99 2.10
CA ARG A 166 16.69 -5.70 2.61
C ARG A 166 15.57 -4.81 3.14
N LEU A 167 14.44 -4.74 2.43
CA LEU A 167 13.27 -3.99 2.88
C LEU A 167 12.68 -4.57 4.18
N ALA A 168 12.54 -5.90 4.26
CA ALA A 168 12.07 -6.57 5.48
C ALA A 168 12.96 -6.29 6.69
N GLN A 169 14.28 -6.26 6.51
CA GLN A 169 15.24 -5.93 7.58
C GLN A 169 15.02 -4.53 8.15
N ARG A 170 14.63 -3.57 7.34
CA ARG A 170 14.34 -2.19 7.78
C ARG A 170 13.14 -2.13 8.72
N PHE A 171 12.13 -2.97 8.51
CA PHE A 171 10.94 -3.09 9.37
C PHE A 171 11.19 -3.92 10.63
N GLY A 172 12.27 -4.69 10.67
CA GLY A 172 12.67 -5.44 11.87
C GLY A 172 12.58 -6.96 11.75
N ARG A 173 12.98 -7.64 12.81
CA ARG A 173 13.17 -9.10 12.84
C ARG A 173 11.88 -9.89 12.55
N GLU A 174 10.75 -9.42 13.05
CA GLU A 174 9.46 -10.09 12.86
C GLU A 174 9.05 -10.07 11.39
N THR A 175 9.25 -8.94 10.71
CA THR A 175 9.01 -8.80 9.27
C THR A 175 9.90 -9.72 8.44
N VAL A 176 11.18 -9.84 8.82
CA VAL A 176 12.10 -10.80 8.17
C VAL A 176 11.58 -12.22 8.30
N THR A 177 11.16 -12.61 9.51
CA THR A 177 10.58 -13.95 9.75
C THR A 177 9.32 -14.17 8.92
N ALA A 178 8.42 -13.18 8.85
CA ALA A 178 7.20 -13.26 8.04
C ALA A 178 7.51 -13.44 6.55
N VAL A 179 8.46 -12.67 6.01
CA VAL A 179 8.90 -12.78 4.61
C VAL A 179 9.48 -14.16 4.32
N GLU A 180 10.37 -14.70 5.19
CA GLU A 180 10.95 -16.04 4.97
C GLU A 180 9.89 -17.15 5.04
N VAL A 181 8.87 -17.02 5.88
CA VAL A 181 7.71 -17.93 5.91
C VAL A 181 6.94 -17.85 4.60
N LEU A 182 6.67 -16.66 4.08
CA LEU A 182 6.01 -16.45 2.78
C LEU A 182 6.79 -17.10 1.65
N VAL A 183 8.11 -16.91 1.60
CA VAL A 183 9.03 -17.50 0.61
C VAL A 183 9.03 -19.02 0.71
N GLY A 184 9.22 -19.59 1.91
CA GLY A 184 9.31 -21.03 2.13
C GLY A 184 8.00 -21.78 1.89
N ALA A 185 6.86 -21.18 2.21
CA ALA A 185 5.54 -21.76 1.94
C ALA A 185 5.24 -21.76 0.42
N ALA A 186 5.72 -20.74 -0.27
CA ALA A 186 5.61 -20.60 -1.70
C ALA A 186 6.39 -21.70 -2.48
N GLY A 187 7.50 -22.24 -1.95
CA GLY A 187 8.28 -23.35 -2.56
C GLY A 187 7.56 -24.68 -2.56
N ARG A 188 6.58 -24.90 -1.68
CA ARG A 188 5.87 -26.18 -1.52
C ARG A 188 4.65 -26.36 -2.43
N GLY A 189 4.08 -25.28 -2.97
CA GLY A 189 2.91 -25.31 -3.86
C GLY A 189 3.21 -25.77 -5.29
N GLY A 190 4.44 -25.60 -5.77
CA GLY A 190 4.84 -25.91 -7.16
C GLY A 190 5.13 -27.36 -7.49
N ARG A 191 5.09 -28.29 -6.50
CA ARG A 191 5.43 -29.71 -6.72
C ARG A 191 4.23 -30.66 -6.94
N ARG A 192 2.98 -30.17 -7.02
CA ARG A 192 1.77 -31.02 -7.09
C ARG A 192 1.09 -31.11 -8.47
N SER A 193 1.78 -30.94 -9.58
CA SER A 193 1.16 -31.20 -10.89
C SER A 193 2.09 -31.76 -11.95
N ARG A 194 2.82 -32.86 -11.64
CA ARG A 194 3.43 -33.69 -12.69
C ARG A 194 3.47 -35.11 -12.20
N THR A 195 2.39 -35.87 -12.38
CA THR A 195 2.39 -37.32 -12.72
C THR A 195 0.94 -37.83 -12.75
N ARG A 196 0.25 -37.74 -13.85
CA ARG A 196 -0.63 -38.77 -14.36
C ARG A 196 -0.35 -38.93 -15.84
N ARG A 197 0.66 -39.73 -16.16
CA ARG A 197 0.72 -40.38 -17.46
C ARG A 197 -0.29 -41.52 -17.40
N CYS A 198 -1.36 -41.41 -18.16
CA CYS A 198 -2.11 -42.59 -18.62
C CYS A 198 -1.14 -43.40 -19.49
N ARG A 199 -0.98 -44.64 -19.16
CA ARG A 199 -0.51 -45.67 -20.09
C ARG A 199 -1.73 -46.46 -20.61
N PRO A 200 -1.60 -46.97 -21.86
CA PRO A 200 -2.68 -47.53 -22.67
C PRO A 200 -3.26 -48.83 -22.07
#